data_a9a99a00a775b5a0d6db82fc020c8d46
#
_entry.id   a9a99a00a775b5a0d6db82fc020c8d46
#
_cell.length_a   1.000
_cell.length_b   1.000
_cell.length_c   1.000
_cell.angle_alpha   90.00
_cell.angle_beta   90.00
_cell.angle_gamma   90.00
#
_symmetry.space_group_name_H-M   'P 1'
#
loop_
_entity.id
_entity.type
_entity.pdbx_description
1 polymer ?
#
loop_
_entity_poly.entity_id
_entity_poly.type
_entity_poly.pdbx_seq_one_letter_code
_entity_poly.pdbx_strand_id
1 'polypeptide(L)'
;MPGGRYLWYAGREARFYNNCYLLRLEEDTREEWAGVTERAMTCLMTGGGIGVDISRARPSGRQLRRTGGVASGPIPLLNTLNQAGRNVVQRGRRRSALYGSMNWQHDDAGKLLHAKNWHDMKVGNTTLAELKQADFNFPAPLDMMNISLNYDDAWLNNPINSTFMENVRQAMMTGEPGFSFNFGDKQDETLRNACTEITSEDDSDCCNLGSVNLA
;
A
#
# COMPACT_ATOMS: atom_id res chain seq x y z
N MET A 1 -6.91 -27.72 5.60
CA MET A 1 -7.82 -27.54 4.44
C MET A 1 -7.21 -26.48 3.54
N PRO A 2 -7.11 -26.70 2.22
CA PRO A 2 -6.58 -25.71 1.31
C PRO A 2 -7.44 -24.45 1.30
N GLY A 3 -6.84 -23.30 1.01
CA GLY A 3 -7.55 -22.03 0.92
C GLY A 3 -8.57 -21.99 -0.23
N GLY A 4 -9.50 -21.05 -0.16
CA GLY A 4 -10.61 -20.95 -1.13
C GLY A 4 -10.17 -20.85 -2.58
N ARG A 5 -9.00 -20.30 -2.89
CA ARG A 5 -8.48 -20.23 -4.26
C ARG A 5 -8.13 -21.60 -4.82
N TYR A 6 -7.48 -22.46 -4.02
CA TYR A 6 -7.19 -23.82 -4.46
C TYR A 6 -8.47 -24.60 -4.74
N LEU A 7 -9.47 -24.49 -3.86
CA LEU A 7 -10.77 -25.13 -4.05
C LEU A 7 -11.50 -24.59 -5.29
N TRP A 8 -11.39 -23.27 -5.53
CA TRP A 8 -12.06 -22.66 -6.70
C TRP A 8 -11.42 -23.05 -8.03
N TYR A 9 -10.09 -23.10 -8.08
CA TYR A 9 -9.36 -23.37 -9.34
C TYR A 9 -9.08 -24.85 -9.58
N ALA A 10 -9.37 -25.74 -8.62
CA ALA A 10 -9.20 -27.18 -8.80
C ALA A 10 -10.01 -27.68 -10.02
N GLY A 11 -9.32 -28.32 -10.96
CA GLY A 11 -9.93 -28.85 -12.18
C GLY A 11 -10.29 -27.79 -13.25
N ARG A 12 -9.96 -26.50 -13.05
CA ARG A 12 -10.18 -25.45 -14.03
C ARG A 12 -8.92 -25.20 -14.87
N GLU A 13 -9.08 -24.64 -16.05
CA GLU A 13 -7.97 -24.26 -16.94
C GLU A 13 -7.15 -23.10 -16.35
N ALA A 14 -7.81 -22.00 -15.94
CA ALA A 14 -7.15 -20.88 -15.27
C ALA A 14 -6.81 -21.23 -13.81
N ARG A 15 -5.56 -21.00 -13.40
CA ARG A 15 -5.00 -21.43 -12.11
C ARG A 15 -4.29 -20.30 -11.37
N PHE A 16 -5.05 -19.34 -10.84
CA PHE A 16 -4.50 -18.23 -10.05
C PHE A 16 -4.61 -18.54 -8.56
N TYR A 17 -3.63 -19.26 -8.01
CA TYR A 17 -3.67 -19.77 -6.65
C TYR A 17 -3.27 -18.73 -5.60
N ASN A 18 -2.43 -17.75 -5.95
CA ASN A 18 -1.92 -16.77 -5.01
C ASN A 18 -3.00 -15.80 -4.55
N ASN A 19 -3.04 -15.53 -3.25
CA ASN A 19 -4.02 -14.65 -2.63
C ASN A 19 -3.59 -13.19 -2.67
N CYS A 20 -2.32 -12.93 -2.38
CA CYS A 20 -1.72 -11.61 -2.38
C CYS A 20 -0.32 -11.64 -2.99
N TYR A 21 0.17 -10.46 -3.37
CA TYR A 21 1.49 -10.24 -3.90
C TYR A 21 2.15 -9.07 -3.18
N LEU A 22 3.45 -9.16 -3.00
CA LEU A 22 4.28 -8.17 -2.34
C LEU A 22 5.17 -7.52 -3.40
N LEU A 23 5.06 -6.21 -3.56
CA LEU A 23 5.75 -5.47 -4.61
C LEU A 23 6.62 -4.37 -3.98
N ARG A 24 7.73 -4.06 -4.62
CA ARG A 24 8.58 -2.94 -4.29
C ARG A 24 8.85 -2.07 -5.51
N LEU A 25 8.97 -0.78 -5.30
CA LEU A 25 9.61 0.10 -6.25
C LEU A 25 11.12 -0.06 -6.07
N GLU A 26 11.76 -0.93 -6.88
CA GLU A 26 13.19 -1.24 -6.72
C GLU A 26 14.09 -0.07 -7.08
N GLU A 27 13.75 0.64 -8.15
CA GLU A 27 14.48 1.82 -8.61
C GLU A 27 13.54 2.99 -8.85
N ASP A 28 14.02 4.20 -8.61
CA ASP A 28 13.24 5.41 -8.90
C ASP A 28 13.46 5.86 -10.36
N THR A 29 13.04 5.02 -11.30
CA THR A 29 13.07 5.25 -12.74
C THR A 29 11.67 5.27 -13.32
N ARG A 30 11.50 5.88 -14.52
CA ARG A 30 10.19 5.88 -15.22
C ARG A 30 9.78 4.47 -15.61
N GLU A 31 10.75 3.70 -16.02
CA GLU A 31 10.62 2.32 -16.45
C GLU A 31 10.12 1.46 -15.28
N GLU A 32 10.69 1.62 -14.09
CA GLU A 32 10.26 0.87 -12.91
C GLU A 32 8.89 1.33 -12.39
N TRP A 33 8.57 2.62 -12.46
CA TRP A 33 7.21 3.10 -12.13
C TRP A 33 6.16 2.45 -13.04
N ALA A 34 6.45 2.34 -14.34
CA ALA A 34 5.58 1.62 -15.28
C ALA A 34 5.52 0.13 -14.96
N GLY A 35 6.67 -0.49 -14.66
CA GLY A 35 6.78 -1.90 -14.32
C GLY A 35 6.02 -2.28 -13.04
N VAL A 36 6.14 -1.52 -11.96
CA VAL A 36 5.35 -1.72 -10.74
C VAL A 36 3.85 -1.60 -11.04
N THR A 37 3.46 -0.62 -11.85
CA THR A 37 2.05 -0.43 -12.22
C THR A 37 1.53 -1.62 -13.04
N GLU A 38 2.30 -2.11 -14.00
CA GLU A 38 1.96 -3.30 -14.80
C GLU A 38 1.82 -4.55 -13.92
N ARG A 39 2.81 -4.82 -13.04
CA ARG A 39 2.76 -5.96 -12.11
C ARG A 39 1.54 -5.87 -11.19
N ALA A 40 1.29 -4.69 -10.64
CA ALA A 40 0.13 -4.45 -9.78
C ALA A 40 -1.19 -4.72 -10.51
N MET A 41 -1.38 -4.17 -11.71
CA MET A 41 -2.57 -4.41 -12.53
C MET A 41 -2.77 -5.88 -12.84
N THR A 42 -1.71 -6.57 -13.26
CA THR A 42 -1.74 -8.01 -13.55
C THR A 42 -2.18 -8.81 -12.33
N CYS A 43 -1.58 -8.55 -11.15
CA CYS A 43 -1.94 -9.21 -9.90
C CYS A 43 -3.41 -8.96 -9.52
N LEU A 44 -3.87 -7.70 -9.59
CA LEU A 44 -5.25 -7.33 -9.30
C LEU A 44 -6.25 -8.04 -10.24
N MET A 45 -5.95 -8.13 -11.54
CA MET A 45 -6.80 -8.81 -12.52
C MET A 45 -6.93 -10.32 -12.26
N THR A 46 -5.93 -10.96 -11.66
CA THR A 46 -6.03 -12.36 -11.23
C THR A 46 -6.87 -12.55 -9.97
N GLY A 47 -7.27 -11.45 -9.34
CA GLY A 47 -8.03 -11.45 -8.09
C GLY A 47 -7.16 -11.47 -6.84
N GLY A 48 -5.85 -11.25 -6.95
CA GLY A 48 -4.93 -11.08 -5.83
C GLY A 48 -5.04 -9.69 -5.21
N GLY A 49 -4.75 -9.59 -3.90
CA GLY A 49 -4.44 -8.32 -3.27
C GLY A 49 -2.98 -7.97 -3.51
N ILE A 50 -2.60 -6.72 -3.39
CA ILE A 50 -1.22 -6.27 -3.48
C ILE A 50 -0.83 -5.39 -2.29
N GLY A 51 0.42 -5.52 -1.86
CA GLY A 51 1.09 -4.51 -1.06
C GLY A 51 2.27 -3.96 -1.85
N VAL A 52 2.56 -2.68 -1.69
CA VAL A 52 3.68 -2.02 -2.36
C VAL A 52 4.47 -1.15 -1.40
N ASP A 53 5.79 -1.36 -1.36
CA ASP A 53 6.72 -0.48 -0.66
C ASP A 53 7.30 0.55 -1.65
N ILE A 54 7.08 1.83 -1.35
CA ILE A 54 7.53 2.96 -2.17
C ILE A 54 8.68 3.73 -1.53
N SER A 55 9.35 3.18 -0.53
CA SER A 55 10.41 3.84 0.24
C SER A 55 11.58 4.32 -0.62
N ARG A 56 11.84 3.65 -1.74
CA ARG A 56 12.95 3.99 -2.65
C ARG A 56 12.65 5.10 -3.65
N ALA A 57 11.40 5.59 -3.72
CA ALA A 57 11.07 6.74 -4.53
C ALA A 57 11.77 8.01 -4.02
N ARG A 58 12.23 8.87 -4.92
CA ARG A 58 12.78 10.17 -4.50
C ARG A 58 11.66 11.07 -3.95
N PRO A 59 11.97 11.91 -2.96
CA PRO A 59 10.99 12.82 -2.41
C PRO A 59 10.55 13.89 -3.41
N SER A 60 9.35 14.39 -3.21
CA SER A 60 8.80 15.48 -4.01
C SER A 60 9.64 16.76 -3.87
N GLY A 61 9.69 17.54 -4.95
CA GLY A 61 10.46 18.79 -5.00
C GLY A 61 11.96 18.58 -5.29
N ARG A 62 12.48 17.35 -5.30
CA ARG A 62 13.87 17.07 -5.65
C ARG A 62 14.13 17.39 -7.13
N GLN A 63 15.19 18.13 -7.41
CA GLN A 63 15.56 18.54 -8.77
C GLN A 63 15.85 17.34 -9.68
N LEU A 64 15.29 17.36 -10.88
CA LEU A 64 15.49 16.34 -11.91
C LEU A 64 16.62 16.77 -12.84
N ARG A 65 17.80 16.14 -12.69
CA ARG A 65 19.02 16.54 -13.42
C ARG A 65 18.95 16.32 -14.94
N ARG A 66 18.24 15.27 -15.40
CA ARG A 66 18.22 14.87 -16.83
C ARG A 66 17.10 15.55 -17.63
N THR A 67 15.95 15.76 -17.00
CA THR A 67 14.73 16.26 -17.67
C THR A 67 14.39 17.69 -17.29
N GLY A 68 15.06 18.25 -16.28
CA GLY A 68 14.66 19.53 -15.68
C GLY A 68 13.38 19.41 -14.84
N GLY A 69 13.06 20.45 -14.09
CA GLY A 69 11.93 20.47 -13.17
C GLY A 69 12.19 19.73 -11.86
N VAL A 70 11.11 19.35 -11.17
CA VAL A 70 11.14 18.74 -9.84
C VAL A 70 10.37 17.43 -9.81
N ALA A 71 10.77 16.51 -8.93
CA ALA A 71 10.09 15.24 -8.71
C ALA A 71 8.71 15.44 -8.07
N SER A 72 7.75 14.61 -8.45
CA SER A 72 6.40 14.58 -7.87
C SER A 72 6.34 13.86 -6.51
N GLY A 73 7.37 13.05 -6.20
CA GLY A 73 7.40 12.18 -5.02
C GLY A 73 6.59 10.89 -5.18
N PRO A 74 6.55 10.05 -4.13
CA PRO A 74 5.95 8.72 -4.19
C PRO A 74 4.41 8.71 -4.18
N ILE A 75 3.75 9.70 -3.60
CA ILE A 75 2.29 9.69 -3.42
C ILE A 75 1.52 9.57 -4.75
N PRO A 76 1.91 10.20 -5.87
CA PRO A 76 1.27 10.00 -7.17
C PRO A 76 1.25 8.54 -7.65
N LEU A 77 2.29 7.75 -7.34
CA LEU A 77 2.29 6.32 -7.66
C LEU A 77 1.21 5.58 -6.87
N LEU A 78 1.10 5.83 -5.56
CA LEU A 78 0.02 5.26 -4.75
C LEU A 78 -1.36 5.67 -5.27
N ASN A 79 -1.56 6.91 -5.68
CA ASN A 79 -2.82 7.37 -6.28
C ASN A 79 -3.12 6.64 -7.59
N THR A 80 -2.11 6.37 -8.42
CA THR A 80 -2.28 5.58 -9.66
C THR A 80 -2.72 4.16 -9.34
N LEU A 81 -2.08 3.51 -8.39
CA LEU A 81 -2.45 2.16 -7.94
C LEU A 81 -3.83 2.14 -7.28
N ASN A 82 -4.17 3.17 -6.51
CA ASN A 82 -5.49 3.33 -5.91
C ASN A 82 -6.60 3.39 -6.98
N GLN A 83 -6.38 4.15 -8.06
CA GLN A 83 -7.31 4.21 -9.19
C GLN A 83 -7.37 2.90 -9.96
N ALA A 84 -6.24 2.21 -10.14
CA ALA A 84 -6.23 0.85 -10.70
C ALA A 84 -7.12 -0.09 -9.86
N GLY A 85 -6.94 -0.08 -8.55
CA GLY A 85 -7.74 -0.88 -7.62
C GLY A 85 -9.23 -0.55 -7.65
N ARG A 86 -9.59 0.73 -7.85
CA ARG A 86 -10.98 1.17 -8.00
C ARG A 86 -11.61 0.62 -9.28
N ASN A 87 -10.86 0.61 -10.37
CA ASN A 87 -11.36 0.26 -11.71
C ASN A 87 -11.33 -1.24 -11.98
N VAL A 88 -10.46 -2.00 -11.29
CA VAL A 88 -10.38 -3.45 -11.44
C VAL A 88 -11.39 -4.13 -10.52
N VAL A 89 -12.55 -4.48 -11.06
CA VAL A 89 -13.57 -5.24 -10.34
C VAL A 89 -13.43 -6.72 -10.69
N GLN A 90 -12.95 -7.50 -9.74
CA GLN A 90 -12.73 -8.92 -9.92
C GLN A 90 -14.06 -9.66 -10.05
N ARG A 91 -14.29 -10.31 -11.20
CA ARG A 91 -15.52 -11.07 -11.51
C ARG A 91 -16.80 -10.27 -11.28
N GLY A 92 -16.75 -8.96 -11.48
CA GLY A 92 -17.91 -8.07 -11.37
C GLY A 92 -18.43 -7.82 -9.96
N ARG A 93 -17.78 -8.37 -8.91
CA ARG A 93 -18.29 -8.26 -7.53
C ARG A 93 -17.25 -8.01 -6.43
N ARG A 94 -16.01 -8.44 -6.61
CA ARG A 94 -14.99 -8.32 -5.57
C ARG A 94 -14.17 -7.06 -5.77
N ARG A 95 -14.07 -6.22 -4.74
CA ARG A 95 -13.17 -5.08 -4.71
C ARG A 95 -11.72 -5.53 -4.59
N SER A 96 -10.82 -4.76 -5.14
CA SER A 96 -9.38 -4.92 -4.98
C SER A 96 -8.98 -4.65 -3.53
N ALA A 97 -7.91 -5.32 -3.08
CA ALA A 97 -7.28 -5.07 -1.79
C ALA A 97 -5.86 -4.57 -2.04
N LEU A 98 -5.57 -3.36 -1.55
CA LEU A 98 -4.28 -2.71 -1.71
C LEU A 98 -3.72 -2.28 -0.37
N TYR A 99 -2.40 -2.29 -0.29
CA TYR A 99 -1.63 -1.73 0.81
C TYR A 99 -0.44 -0.97 0.26
N GLY A 100 -0.12 0.18 0.85
CA GLY A 100 1.05 0.99 0.51
C GLY A 100 1.86 1.33 1.75
N SER A 101 3.19 1.20 1.66
CA SER A 101 4.07 1.56 2.76
C SER A 101 5.25 2.41 2.33
N MET A 102 5.81 3.12 3.31
CA MET A 102 6.96 4.00 3.15
C MET A 102 7.79 3.98 4.42
N ASN A 103 9.12 4.08 4.31
CA ASN A 103 10.01 4.23 5.46
C ASN A 103 9.67 5.52 6.23
N TRP A 104 9.68 5.44 7.55
CA TRP A 104 9.34 6.56 8.45
C TRP A 104 10.28 7.77 8.33
N GLN A 105 11.53 7.56 7.85
CA GLN A 105 12.52 8.61 7.62
C GLN A 105 12.43 9.25 6.23
N HIS A 106 11.53 8.79 5.37
CA HIS A 106 11.37 9.37 4.05
C HIS A 106 10.91 10.83 4.14
N ASP A 107 11.48 11.71 3.34
CA ASP A 107 11.15 13.17 3.39
C ASP A 107 9.66 13.45 3.12
N ASP A 108 8.96 12.59 2.40
CA ASP A 108 7.51 12.68 2.17
C ASP A 108 6.67 11.88 3.17
N ALA A 109 7.24 11.33 4.25
CA ALA A 109 6.48 10.58 5.27
C ALA A 109 5.33 11.44 5.86
N GLY A 110 5.59 12.72 6.11
CA GLY A 110 4.56 13.65 6.56
C GLY A 110 3.38 13.78 5.58
N LYS A 111 3.61 13.70 4.27
CA LYS A 111 2.54 13.71 3.27
C LYS A 111 1.71 12.44 3.30
N LEU A 112 2.37 11.28 3.48
CA LEU A 112 1.66 10.01 3.61
C LEU A 112 0.80 9.99 4.88
N LEU A 113 1.33 10.51 6.01
CA LEU A 113 0.60 10.61 7.27
C LEU A 113 -0.74 11.34 7.13
N HIS A 114 -0.77 12.39 6.31
CA HIS A 114 -1.97 13.20 6.11
C HIS A 114 -2.79 12.82 4.86
N ALA A 115 -2.35 11.84 4.07
CA ALA A 115 -2.97 11.52 2.78
C ALA A 115 -4.43 11.06 2.89
N LYS A 116 -4.85 10.54 4.05
CA LYS A 116 -6.23 10.09 4.33
C LYS A 116 -6.95 10.92 5.40
N ASN A 117 -6.46 12.11 5.70
CA ASN A 117 -7.16 13.01 6.62
C ASN A 117 -8.33 13.71 5.91
N TRP A 118 -9.34 12.93 5.58
CA TRP A 118 -10.51 13.38 4.81
C TRP A 118 -11.40 14.37 5.58
N HIS A 119 -11.25 14.47 6.90
CA HIS A 119 -11.95 15.47 7.72
C HIS A 119 -11.51 16.90 7.43
N ASP A 120 -10.24 17.08 7.06
CA ASP A 120 -9.68 18.39 6.71
C ASP A 120 -9.80 18.73 5.21
N MET A 121 -10.18 17.74 4.37
CA MET A 121 -10.34 17.91 2.93
C MET A 121 -11.77 18.30 2.59
N LYS A 122 -11.98 19.45 1.94
CA LYS A 122 -13.31 19.98 1.62
C LYS A 122 -13.61 19.91 0.13
N VAL A 123 -14.86 19.58 -0.16
CA VAL A 123 -15.48 19.71 -1.50
C VAL A 123 -16.69 20.63 -1.32
N GLY A 124 -16.55 21.88 -1.75
CA GLY A 124 -17.51 22.92 -1.42
C GLY A 124 -17.57 23.17 0.09
N ASN A 125 -18.77 23.03 0.67
CA ASN A 125 -18.99 23.22 2.11
C ASN A 125 -18.96 21.93 2.94
N THR A 126 -18.73 20.77 2.29
CA THR A 126 -18.80 19.44 2.92
C THR A 126 -17.40 18.84 2.96
N THR A 127 -17.05 18.08 3.99
CA THR A 127 -15.79 17.36 4.07
C THR A 127 -15.82 16.06 3.25
N LEU A 128 -14.66 15.57 2.80
CA LEU A 128 -14.58 14.26 2.14
C LEU A 128 -15.03 13.13 3.07
N ALA A 129 -14.81 13.25 4.38
CA ALA A 129 -15.26 12.27 5.35
C ALA A 129 -16.80 12.17 5.36
N GLU A 130 -17.53 13.29 5.38
CA GLU A 130 -18.98 13.32 5.30
C GLU A 130 -19.50 12.74 3.99
N LEU A 131 -18.85 13.07 2.86
CA LEU A 131 -19.23 12.52 1.55
C LEU A 131 -19.01 11.00 1.50
N LYS A 132 -17.91 10.50 2.06
CA LYS A 132 -17.64 9.06 2.18
C LYS A 132 -18.62 8.35 3.11
N GLN A 133 -19.10 9.01 4.17
CA GLN A 133 -20.09 8.47 5.07
C GLN A 133 -21.46 8.38 4.38
N ALA A 134 -21.81 9.35 3.55
CA ALA A 134 -23.07 9.36 2.78
C ALA A 134 -23.03 8.37 1.60
N ASP A 135 -21.91 8.27 0.91
CA ASP A 135 -21.67 7.31 -0.17
C ASP A 135 -20.28 6.67 -0.02
N PHE A 136 -20.24 5.41 0.38
CA PHE A 136 -19.02 4.65 0.53
C PHE A 136 -18.16 4.63 -0.76
N ASN A 137 -18.77 4.74 -1.94
CA ASN A 137 -18.08 4.74 -3.23
C ASN A 137 -17.59 6.13 -3.65
N PHE A 138 -17.94 7.19 -2.92
CA PHE A 138 -17.44 8.52 -3.24
C PHE A 138 -15.91 8.52 -3.29
N PRO A 139 -15.28 9.01 -4.38
CA PRO A 139 -13.83 8.93 -4.53
C PRO A 139 -13.12 9.85 -3.54
N ALA A 140 -12.13 9.30 -2.83
CA ALA A 140 -11.25 10.04 -1.94
C ALA A 140 -9.79 9.56 -2.11
N PRO A 141 -8.79 10.38 -1.74
CA PRO A 141 -7.40 9.96 -1.81
C PRO A 141 -7.14 8.65 -1.07
N LEU A 142 -6.48 7.70 -1.73
CA LEU A 142 -6.05 6.40 -1.19
C LEU A 142 -7.15 5.57 -0.51
N ASP A 143 -8.42 5.73 -0.91
CA ASP A 143 -9.56 5.09 -0.28
C ASP A 143 -9.74 3.61 -0.63
N MET A 144 -9.00 3.11 -1.62
CA MET A 144 -8.96 1.70 -1.99
C MET A 144 -7.76 0.95 -1.40
N MET A 145 -6.91 1.64 -0.60
CA MET A 145 -5.70 1.03 -0.04
C MET A 145 -5.54 1.39 1.43
N ASN A 146 -4.98 0.46 2.20
CA ASN A 146 -4.45 0.74 3.53
C ASN A 146 -3.03 1.30 3.41
N ILE A 147 -2.62 2.15 4.31
CA ILE A 147 -1.30 2.76 4.31
C ILE A 147 -0.61 2.61 5.67
N SER A 148 0.72 2.48 5.67
CA SER A 148 1.53 2.41 6.90
C SER A 148 2.89 3.05 6.70
N LEU A 149 3.53 3.43 7.82
CA LEU A 149 4.97 3.70 7.84
C LEU A 149 5.73 2.46 8.32
N ASN A 150 6.87 2.19 7.68
CA ASN A 150 7.81 1.14 8.05
C ASN A 150 8.81 1.71 9.06
N TYR A 151 8.91 1.10 10.23
CA TYR A 151 9.83 1.42 11.31
C TYR A 151 10.87 0.31 11.44
N ASP A 152 12.14 0.68 11.38
CA ASP A 152 13.31 -0.18 11.41
C ASP A 152 14.09 0.00 12.73
N ASP A 153 15.26 -0.64 12.84
CA ASP A 153 16.11 -0.54 14.02
C ASP A 153 16.57 0.90 14.32
N ALA A 154 16.66 1.78 13.30
CA ALA A 154 17.00 3.18 13.52
C ALA A 154 15.94 3.91 14.37
N TRP A 155 14.67 3.51 14.28
CA TRP A 155 13.60 4.06 15.10
C TRP A 155 13.80 3.75 16.60
N LEU A 156 14.34 2.57 16.96
CA LEU A 156 14.57 2.18 18.35
C LEU A 156 15.49 3.14 19.10
N ASN A 157 16.38 3.85 18.40
CA ASN A 157 17.27 4.83 19.00
C ASN A 157 16.55 6.12 19.44
N ASN A 158 15.38 6.43 18.85
CA ASN A 158 14.55 7.56 19.20
C ASN A 158 13.07 7.25 18.92
N PRO A 159 12.43 6.39 19.75
CA PRO A 159 11.07 5.91 19.48
C PRO A 159 10.00 6.99 19.64
N ILE A 160 10.27 8.06 20.40
CA ILE A 160 9.34 9.18 20.60
C ILE A 160 9.79 10.36 19.73
N ASN A 161 9.92 10.15 18.43
CA ASN A 161 10.21 11.21 17.46
C ASN A 161 8.92 11.82 16.88
N SER A 162 9.07 12.98 16.22
CA SER A 162 7.93 13.75 15.69
C SER A 162 7.11 12.96 14.65
N THR A 163 7.76 12.18 13.79
CA THR A 163 7.08 11.37 12.77
C THR A 163 6.23 10.28 13.41
N PHE A 164 6.76 9.56 14.40
CA PHE A 164 6.02 8.53 15.12
C PHE A 164 4.84 9.10 15.90
N MET A 165 5.06 10.21 16.63
CA MET A 165 3.98 10.86 17.38
C MET A 165 2.88 11.39 16.46
N GLU A 166 3.23 11.92 15.29
CA GLU A 166 2.23 12.33 14.29
C GLU A 166 1.50 11.11 13.69
N ASN A 167 2.20 9.99 13.44
CA ASN A 167 1.54 8.75 13.01
C ASN A 167 0.52 8.26 14.05
N VAL A 168 0.90 8.25 15.32
CA VAL A 168 -0.03 7.89 16.42
C VAL A 168 -1.25 8.81 16.41
N ARG A 169 -1.04 10.13 16.29
CA ARG A 169 -2.14 11.10 16.26
C ARG A 169 -3.08 10.87 15.08
N GLN A 170 -2.54 10.69 13.87
CA GLN A 170 -3.36 10.43 12.66
C GLN A 170 -4.10 9.09 12.77
N ALA A 171 -3.44 8.04 13.22
CA ALA A 171 -4.06 6.72 13.43
C ALA A 171 -5.22 6.78 14.44
N MET A 172 -5.07 7.56 15.52
CA MET A 172 -6.14 7.77 16.52
C MET A 172 -7.32 8.54 15.93
N MET A 173 -7.08 9.47 15.01
CA MET A 173 -8.12 10.31 14.41
C MET A 173 -8.85 9.62 13.26
N THR A 174 -8.13 8.89 12.41
CA THR A 174 -8.65 8.40 11.14
C THR A 174 -8.61 6.88 10.98
N GLY A 175 -7.96 6.16 11.90
CA GLY A 175 -7.68 4.73 11.81
C GLY A 175 -6.41 4.38 11.01
N GLU A 176 -5.79 5.36 10.35
CA GLU A 176 -4.60 5.20 9.51
C GLU A 176 -3.71 6.47 9.54
N PRO A 177 -2.44 6.41 9.17
CA PRO A 177 -1.67 5.21 8.74
C PRO A 177 -1.40 4.22 9.88
N GLY A 178 -1.28 2.94 9.51
CA GLY A 178 -0.83 1.89 10.42
C GLY A 178 0.68 1.95 10.68
N PHE A 179 1.15 1.00 11.48
CA PHE A 179 2.54 0.81 11.86
C PHE A 179 3.04 -0.53 11.32
N SER A 180 4.18 -0.52 10.66
CA SER A 180 4.88 -1.72 10.19
C SER A 180 6.25 -1.77 10.86
N PHE A 181 6.44 -2.68 11.80
CA PHE A 181 7.68 -2.82 12.54
C PHE A 181 8.52 -3.96 11.97
N ASN A 182 9.78 -3.65 11.63
CA ASN A 182 10.73 -4.60 11.05
C ASN A 182 12.06 -4.42 11.78
N PHE A 183 12.42 -5.34 12.67
CA PHE A 183 13.56 -5.22 13.57
C PHE A 183 14.52 -6.40 13.49
N GLY A 184 15.79 -6.16 13.84
CA GLY A 184 16.84 -7.16 13.86
C GLY A 184 17.06 -7.81 12.50
N ASP A 185 17.13 -9.13 12.47
CA ASP A 185 17.35 -9.89 11.23
C ASP A 185 16.25 -9.69 10.18
N LYS A 186 15.11 -9.12 10.58
CA LYS A 186 13.95 -8.87 9.71
C LYS A 186 13.76 -7.39 9.35
N GLN A 187 14.74 -6.55 9.62
CA GLN A 187 14.60 -5.10 9.34
C GLN A 187 14.40 -4.79 7.85
N ASP A 188 14.89 -5.65 6.95
CA ASP A 188 14.78 -5.51 5.50
C ASP A 188 13.51 -6.14 4.92
N GLU A 189 12.74 -6.91 5.71
CA GLU A 189 11.44 -7.47 5.33
C GLU A 189 10.35 -6.38 5.32
N THR A 190 10.54 -5.32 4.53
CA THR A 190 9.64 -4.17 4.51
C THR A 190 8.40 -4.35 3.65
N LEU A 191 8.41 -5.37 2.78
CA LEU A 191 7.28 -5.72 1.95
C LEU A 191 6.19 -6.42 2.76
N ARG A 192 4.94 -6.06 2.50
CA ARG A 192 3.78 -6.71 3.11
C ARG A 192 2.72 -6.98 2.07
N ASN A 193 1.95 -8.04 2.28
CA ASN A 193 0.75 -8.30 1.50
C ASN A 193 -0.39 -7.32 1.88
N ALA A 194 -1.49 -7.35 1.15
CA ALA A 194 -2.61 -6.42 1.36
C ALA A 194 -3.23 -6.48 2.78
N CYS A 195 -3.11 -7.62 3.46
CA CYS A 195 -3.63 -7.83 4.82
C CYS A 195 -2.57 -7.62 5.91
N THR A 196 -1.31 -7.40 5.53
CA THR A 196 -0.15 -7.06 6.37
C THR A 196 0.40 -8.15 7.28
N GLU A 197 -0.09 -9.38 7.21
CA GLU A 197 0.36 -10.52 8.04
C GLU A 197 1.62 -11.24 7.53
N ILE A 198 1.98 -11.03 6.26
CA ILE A 198 3.18 -11.61 5.65
C ILE A 198 4.19 -10.51 5.38
N THR A 199 5.45 -10.77 5.72
CA THR A 199 6.59 -9.91 5.42
C THR A 199 7.56 -10.60 4.48
N SER A 200 8.27 -9.85 3.66
CA SER A 200 9.36 -10.32 2.79
C SER A 200 10.33 -9.19 2.49
N GLU A 201 11.55 -9.56 2.12
CA GLU A 201 12.55 -8.67 1.51
C GLU A 201 12.56 -8.77 -0.03
N ASP A 202 11.97 -9.83 -0.58
CA ASP A 202 12.00 -10.15 -2.01
C ASP A 202 10.83 -9.52 -2.77
N ASP A 203 11.13 -8.72 -3.81
CA ASP A 203 10.11 -8.19 -4.72
C ASP A 203 9.37 -9.31 -5.46
N SER A 204 8.11 -9.10 -5.67
CA SER A 204 7.20 -10.05 -6.36
C SER A 204 6.95 -11.35 -5.61
N ASP A 205 7.24 -11.40 -4.31
CA ASP A 205 6.86 -12.51 -3.46
C ASP A 205 5.33 -12.60 -3.32
N CYS A 206 4.82 -13.75 -2.88
CA CYS A 206 3.39 -14.00 -2.85
C CYS A 206 2.95 -14.75 -1.59
N CYS A 207 1.67 -14.59 -1.26
CA CYS A 207 1.05 -15.27 -0.13
C CYS A 207 -0.05 -16.22 -0.58
N ASN A 208 -0.10 -17.37 0.07
CA ASN A 208 -1.14 -18.38 -0.09
C ASN A 208 -1.80 -18.68 1.25
N LEU A 209 -3.10 -18.95 1.23
CA LEU A 209 -3.88 -19.19 2.43
C LEU A 209 -4.29 -20.67 2.57
N GLY A 210 -4.27 -21.14 3.80
CA GLY A 210 -4.77 -22.44 4.19
C GLY A 210 -5.31 -22.40 5.60
N SER A 211 -5.97 -23.48 6.03
CA SER A 211 -6.48 -23.63 7.39
C SER A 211 -6.06 -24.99 7.95
N VAL A 212 -5.55 -24.98 9.19
CA VAL A 212 -5.22 -26.18 9.96
C VAL A 212 -6.18 -26.27 11.13
N ASN A 213 -6.80 -27.44 11.31
CA ASN A 213 -7.56 -27.73 12.52
C ASN A 213 -6.58 -28.10 13.63
N LEU A 214 -6.62 -27.38 14.74
CA LEU A 214 -5.77 -27.61 15.91
C LEU A 214 -6.47 -28.42 17.01
N ALA A 215 -7.69 -28.88 16.77
CA ALA A 215 -8.45 -29.73 17.71
C ALA A 215 -8.05 -31.20 17.59
#